data_bae7024ce961bbf04a5e975511ff1f0e
#
_entry.id   bae7024ce961bbf04a5e975511ff1f0e
#
_cell.length_a   1.000
_cell.length_b   1.000
_cell.length_c   1.000
_cell.angle_alpha   90.00
_cell.angle_beta   90.00
_cell.angle_gamma   90.00
#
_symmetry.space_group_name_H-M   'P 1'
#
loop_
_entity.id
_entity.type
_entity.pdbx_description
1 polymer ?
#
loop_
_entity_poly.entity_id
_entity_poly.type
_entity_poly.pdbx_seq_one_letter_code
_entity_poly.pdbx_strand_id
1 'polypeptide(L)'
;MATTTEAYDRWIRENVDPDVTLGRCRYFAERMARVFPELVIVRGHAWVPGWGKRGHCWLTAPGGAIVEPTASQFPGIAAYEPWQPGDEVMVGCCMDCGAEIWIAVQSLDEPAPRPTFCSEACEEATRRYLETGEL
;
A
#
# COMPACT_ATOMS: atom_id res chain seq x y z
N MET A 1 28.26 -7.59 20.46
CA MET A 1 27.87 -6.49 19.56
C MET A 1 26.62 -6.88 18.80
N ALA A 2 25.59 -6.02 18.80
CA ALA A 2 24.37 -6.31 18.06
C ALA A 2 24.64 -6.29 16.56
N THR A 3 23.98 -7.21 15.79
CA THR A 3 24.00 -7.17 14.33
C THR A 3 23.16 -6.00 13.84
N THR A 4 23.32 -5.61 12.58
CA THR A 4 22.50 -4.58 11.96
C THR A 4 21.01 -4.97 11.96
N THR A 5 20.71 -6.25 11.71
CA THR A 5 19.34 -6.78 11.77
C THR A 5 18.75 -6.66 13.17
N GLU A 6 19.54 -6.96 14.21
CA GLU A 6 19.09 -6.81 15.60
C GLU A 6 18.78 -5.34 15.93
N ALA A 7 19.57 -4.40 15.40
CA ALA A 7 19.32 -2.97 15.58
C ALA A 7 18.01 -2.53 14.93
N TYR A 8 17.71 -3.04 13.74
CA TYR A 8 16.44 -2.77 13.07
C TYR A 8 15.26 -3.35 13.85
N ASP A 9 15.34 -4.58 14.27
CA ASP A 9 14.29 -5.25 15.03
C ASP A 9 14.03 -4.55 16.37
N ARG A 10 15.09 -4.10 17.03
CA ARG A 10 14.97 -3.35 18.29
C ARG A 10 14.25 -2.03 18.07
N TRP A 11 14.64 -1.27 17.04
CA TRP A 11 14.00 0.00 16.75
C TRP A 11 12.50 -0.18 16.47
N ILE A 12 12.13 -1.18 15.68
CA ILE A 12 10.74 -1.48 15.38
C ILE A 12 9.99 -1.79 16.67
N ARG A 13 10.55 -2.64 17.51
CA ARG A 13 9.94 -3.05 18.78
C ARG A 13 9.73 -1.88 19.72
N GLU A 14 10.66 -0.93 19.74
CA GLU A 14 10.63 0.23 20.63
C GLU A 14 9.80 1.40 20.10
N ASN A 15 9.60 1.51 18.78
CA ASN A 15 9.03 2.70 18.15
C ASN A 15 7.73 2.44 17.39
N VAL A 16 7.37 1.20 17.11
CA VAL A 16 6.17 0.86 16.33
C VAL A 16 5.21 0.07 17.19
N ASP A 17 4.04 0.65 17.45
CA ASP A 17 2.95 -0.08 18.10
C ASP A 17 2.27 -0.96 17.03
N PRO A 18 2.30 -2.30 17.16
CA PRO A 18 1.72 -3.18 16.17
C PRO A 18 0.20 -3.03 16.00
N ASP A 19 -0.48 -2.42 16.95
CA ASP A 19 -1.93 -2.23 16.89
C ASP A 19 -2.34 -0.99 16.10
N VAL A 20 -1.40 -0.11 15.73
CA VAL A 20 -1.70 1.15 15.04
C VAL A 20 -0.88 1.33 13.76
N THR A 21 -0.62 0.24 13.04
CA THR A 21 0.19 0.28 11.81
C THR A 21 -0.62 0.44 10.52
N LEU A 22 -1.93 0.17 10.55
CA LEU A 22 -2.76 0.21 9.34
C LEU A 22 -2.74 1.60 8.69
N GLY A 23 -2.37 1.65 7.42
CA GLY A 23 -2.29 2.90 6.67
C GLY A 23 -1.08 3.77 7.00
N ARG A 24 -0.15 3.32 7.82
CA ARG A 24 1.00 4.11 8.29
C ARG A 24 2.36 3.61 7.79
N CYS A 25 2.37 2.75 6.77
CA CYS A 25 3.62 2.17 6.28
C CYS A 25 4.63 3.24 5.86
N ARG A 26 4.18 4.27 5.14
CA ARG A 26 5.07 5.35 4.70
C ARG A 26 5.60 6.16 5.88
N TYR A 27 4.76 6.46 6.83
CA TYR A 27 5.15 7.22 8.03
C TYR A 27 6.28 6.53 8.78
N PHE A 28 6.14 5.23 9.07
CA PHE A 28 7.16 4.50 9.81
C PHE A 28 8.40 4.22 8.97
N ALA A 29 8.25 3.97 7.66
CA ALA A 29 9.39 3.79 6.78
C ALA A 29 10.26 5.04 6.73
N GLU A 30 9.65 6.22 6.60
CA GLU A 30 10.37 7.49 6.59
C GLU A 30 11.09 7.76 7.91
N ARG A 31 10.42 7.49 9.04
CA ARG A 31 11.03 7.65 10.35
C ARG A 31 12.22 6.72 10.56
N MET A 32 12.06 5.45 10.20
CA MET A 32 13.14 4.47 10.34
C MET A 32 14.33 4.80 9.45
N ALA A 33 14.08 5.27 8.22
CA ALA A 33 15.16 5.65 7.30
C ALA A 33 15.95 6.87 7.81
N ARG A 34 15.36 7.73 8.61
CA ARG A 34 16.08 8.85 9.23
C ARG A 34 17.06 8.36 10.30
N VAL A 35 16.70 7.31 11.02
CA VAL A 35 17.56 6.70 12.04
C VAL A 35 18.64 5.83 11.40
N PHE A 36 18.30 5.13 10.33
CA PHE A 36 19.20 4.23 9.60
C PHE A 36 19.30 4.68 8.14
N PRO A 37 20.19 5.65 7.84
CA PRO A 37 20.26 6.24 6.48
C PRO A 37 20.64 5.26 5.38
N GLU A 38 21.20 4.10 5.71
CA GLU A 38 21.53 3.05 4.74
C GLU A 38 20.27 2.34 4.21
N LEU A 39 19.13 2.47 4.90
CA LEU A 39 17.88 1.87 4.44
C LEU A 39 17.26 2.66 3.30
N VAL A 40 16.75 1.94 2.29
CA VAL A 40 16.09 2.52 1.13
C VAL A 40 14.59 2.25 1.21
N ILE A 41 13.79 3.31 1.07
CA ILE A 41 12.34 3.18 1.03
C ILE A 41 11.92 2.67 -0.33
N VAL A 42 11.14 1.59 -0.35
CA VAL A 42 10.56 1.01 -1.57
C VAL A 42 9.06 1.17 -1.52
N ARG A 43 8.47 1.67 -2.61
CA ARG A 43 7.03 1.80 -2.77
C ARG A 43 6.56 0.76 -3.78
N GLY A 44 5.43 0.14 -3.52
CA GLY A 44 4.92 -0.89 -4.42
C GLY A 44 3.69 -1.55 -3.86
N HIS A 45 3.63 -2.86 -4.02
CA HIS A 45 2.51 -3.67 -3.55
C HIS A 45 3.01 -4.86 -2.75
N ALA A 46 2.22 -5.23 -1.74
CA ALA A 46 2.37 -6.47 -1.02
C ALA A 46 1.20 -7.39 -1.41
N TRP A 47 1.50 -8.67 -1.66
CA TRP A 47 0.48 -9.69 -1.88
C TRP A 47 0.10 -10.29 -0.55
N VAL A 48 -1.14 -10.07 -0.13
CA VAL A 48 -1.64 -10.46 1.19
C VAL A 48 -2.64 -11.61 1.03
N PRO A 49 -2.37 -12.79 1.64
CA PRO A 49 -3.29 -13.92 1.54
C PRO A 49 -4.71 -13.55 1.98
N GLY A 50 -5.69 -13.82 1.13
CA GLY A 50 -7.09 -13.49 1.37
C GLY A 50 -7.49 -12.06 1.06
N TRP A 51 -6.52 -11.14 0.94
CA TRP A 51 -6.79 -9.72 0.63
C TRP A 51 -6.41 -9.35 -0.80
N GLY A 52 -5.45 -10.05 -1.39
CA GLY A 52 -4.91 -9.75 -2.71
C GLY A 52 -3.77 -8.72 -2.65
N LYS A 53 -3.62 -8.00 -3.74
CA LYS A 53 -2.55 -7.01 -3.93
C LYS A 53 -2.92 -5.70 -3.23
N ARG A 54 -2.05 -5.22 -2.34
CA ARG A 54 -2.28 -4.00 -1.55
C ARG A 54 -1.11 -3.04 -1.66
N GLY A 55 -1.41 -1.74 -1.81
CA GLY A 55 -0.38 -0.70 -1.81
C GLY A 55 0.41 -0.72 -0.50
N HIS A 56 1.73 -0.60 -0.60
CA HIS A 56 2.60 -0.72 0.57
C HIS A 56 3.92 0.01 0.36
N CYS A 57 4.53 0.44 1.47
CA CYS A 57 5.89 0.93 1.52
C CYS A 57 6.66 0.08 2.52
N TRP A 58 7.90 -0.28 2.16
CA TRP A 58 8.79 -1.01 3.05
C TRP A 58 10.21 -0.51 2.85
N LEU A 59 11.16 -1.10 3.55
CA LEU A 59 12.56 -0.71 3.47
C LEU A 59 13.40 -1.89 2.99
N THR A 60 14.50 -1.59 2.31
CA THR A 60 15.53 -2.58 2.01
C THR A 60 16.85 -2.16 2.63
N ALA A 61 17.54 -3.13 3.24
CA ALA A 61 18.88 -2.96 3.78
C ALA A 61 19.92 -3.15 2.67
N PRO A 62 21.17 -2.72 2.89
CA PRO A 62 22.27 -3.07 1.99
C PRO A 62 22.32 -4.59 1.80
N GLY A 63 22.40 -5.04 0.54
CA GLY A 63 22.31 -6.45 0.21
C GLY A 63 20.93 -6.94 -0.16
N GLY A 64 19.89 -6.10 -0.03
CA GLY A 64 18.55 -6.38 -0.52
C GLY A 64 17.59 -7.01 0.48
N ALA A 65 18.01 -7.21 1.72
CA ALA A 65 17.11 -7.75 2.76
C ALA A 65 15.97 -6.78 3.05
N ILE A 66 14.75 -7.31 3.15
CA ILE A 66 13.56 -6.51 3.45
C ILE A 66 13.50 -6.20 4.94
N VAL A 67 13.23 -4.94 5.27
CA VAL A 67 13.00 -4.47 6.63
C VAL A 67 11.59 -3.90 6.67
N GLU A 68 10.73 -4.46 7.53
CA GLU A 68 9.30 -4.25 7.49
C GLU A 68 8.77 -3.75 8.83
N PRO A 69 8.75 -2.41 9.06
CA PRO A 69 8.30 -1.87 10.34
C PRO A 69 6.78 -2.01 10.57
N THR A 70 5.99 -2.17 9.51
CA THR A 70 4.52 -2.20 9.63
C THR A 70 3.90 -3.50 9.14
N ALA A 71 4.61 -4.61 9.26
CA ALA A 71 4.10 -5.93 8.85
C ALA A 71 2.77 -6.28 9.52
N SER A 72 2.54 -5.79 10.73
CA SER A 72 1.34 -6.07 11.52
C SER A 72 0.05 -5.50 10.92
N GLN A 73 0.13 -4.59 9.93
CA GLN A 73 -1.07 -4.07 9.27
C GLN A 73 -1.77 -5.11 8.39
N PHE A 74 -1.07 -6.21 8.06
CA PHE A 74 -1.62 -7.30 7.25
C PHE A 74 -1.57 -8.62 8.04
N PRO A 75 -2.49 -9.57 7.76
CA PRO A 75 -2.42 -10.89 8.39
C PRO A 75 -1.20 -11.70 7.95
N GLY A 76 -0.55 -11.31 6.86
CA GLY A 76 0.67 -11.91 6.36
C GLY A 76 1.02 -11.29 5.01
N ILE A 77 2.27 -11.48 4.57
CA ILE A 77 2.70 -10.99 3.26
C ILE A 77 3.38 -12.15 2.53
N ALA A 78 2.79 -12.56 1.40
CA ALA A 78 3.31 -13.65 0.59
C ALA A 78 4.41 -13.20 -0.37
N ALA A 79 4.33 -11.97 -0.88
CA ALA A 79 5.30 -11.43 -1.84
C ALA A 79 5.30 -9.92 -1.81
N TYR A 80 6.44 -9.33 -2.18
CA TYR A 80 6.62 -7.89 -2.36
C TYR A 80 6.87 -7.61 -3.83
N GLU A 81 6.21 -6.60 -4.36
CA GLU A 81 6.32 -6.21 -5.76
C GLU A 81 6.63 -4.70 -5.84
N PRO A 82 7.91 -4.32 -6.04
CA PRO A 82 8.25 -2.90 -6.22
C PRO A 82 7.52 -2.32 -7.42
N TRP A 83 6.99 -1.12 -7.25
CA TRP A 83 6.31 -0.43 -8.34
C TRP A 83 7.32 0.06 -9.39
N GLN A 84 6.93 -0.09 -10.66
CA GLN A 84 7.68 0.41 -11.80
C GLN A 84 6.79 1.36 -12.61
N PRO A 85 7.36 2.37 -13.30
CA PRO A 85 6.57 3.25 -14.16
C PRO A 85 5.73 2.45 -15.16
N GLY A 86 4.43 2.74 -15.21
CA GLY A 86 3.48 2.01 -16.02
C GLY A 86 2.69 0.94 -15.28
N ASP A 87 3.08 0.60 -14.07
CA ASP A 87 2.33 -0.33 -13.24
C ASP A 87 1.04 0.30 -12.73
N GLU A 88 0.04 -0.54 -12.48
CA GLU A 88 -1.24 -0.10 -11.96
C GLU A 88 -1.19 0.17 -10.46
N VAL A 89 -1.97 1.15 -10.02
CA VAL A 89 -2.25 1.42 -8.61
C VAL A 89 -3.75 1.43 -8.40
N MET A 90 -4.19 1.01 -7.21
CA MET A 90 -5.60 1.09 -6.86
C MET A 90 -5.95 2.53 -6.49
N VAL A 91 -6.91 3.11 -7.19
CA VAL A 91 -7.33 4.50 -6.99
C VAL A 91 -8.67 4.63 -6.28
N GLY A 92 -9.37 3.55 -6.05
CA GLY A 92 -10.63 3.55 -5.33
C GLY A 92 -11.46 2.31 -5.61
N CYS A 93 -12.71 2.35 -5.19
CA CYS A 93 -13.68 1.31 -5.46
C CYS A 93 -14.89 1.90 -6.17
N CYS A 94 -15.52 1.14 -7.07
CA CYS A 94 -16.72 1.56 -7.77
C CYS A 94 -17.88 1.78 -6.78
N MET A 95 -18.55 2.90 -6.86
CA MET A 95 -19.68 3.20 -5.98
C MET A 95 -20.91 2.34 -6.26
N ASP A 96 -20.99 1.77 -7.46
CA ASP A 96 -22.12 0.93 -7.83
C ASP A 96 -21.87 -0.54 -7.47
N CYS A 97 -20.82 -1.16 -8.00
CA CYS A 97 -20.56 -2.59 -7.84
C CYS A 97 -19.50 -2.94 -6.78
N GLY A 98 -18.81 -1.96 -6.23
CA GLY A 98 -17.78 -2.19 -5.22
C GLY A 98 -16.44 -2.69 -5.75
N ALA A 99 -16.31 -2.89 -7.06
CA ALA A 99 -15.06 -3.39 -7.65
C ALA A 99 -13.91 -2.41 -7.45
N GLU A 100 -12.73 -2.94 -7.18
CA GLU A 100 -11.52 -2.14 -7.10
C GLU A 100 -11.20 -1.54 -8.48
N ILE A 101 -10.80 -0.27 -8.50
CA ILE A 101 -10.42 0.41 -9.73
C ILE A 101 -8.91 0.58 -9.74
N TRP A 102 -8.25 0.04 -10.75
CA TRP A 102 -6.81 0.07 -10.93
C TRP A 102 -6.46 0.88 -12.18
N ILE A 103 -5.47 1.77 -12.07
CA ILE A 103 -5.03 2.64 -13.17
C ILE A 103 -3.52 2.57 -13.26
N ALA A 104 -3.00 2.42 -14.48
CA ALA A 104 -1.57 2.49 -14.75
C ALA A 104 -1.10 3.94 -14.60
N VAL A 105 0.00 4.15 -13.87
CA VAL A 105 0.57 5.48 -13.64
C VAL A 105 2.06 5.48 -13.97
N GLN A 106 2.58 6.62 -14.40
CA GLN A 106 4.00 6.76 -14.72
C GLN A 106 4.84 7.24 -13.53
N SER A 107 4.19 7.84 -12.53
CA SER A 107 4.83 8.29 -11.31
C SER A 107 3.87 8.15 -10.15
N LEU A 108 4.35 7.68 -9.00
CA LEU A 108 3.56 7.61 -7.77
C LEU A 108 3.34 9.00 -7.14
N ASP A 109 4.11 9.99 -7.56
CA ASP A 109 4.01 11.35 -7.05
C ASP A 109 3.06 12.23 -7.87
N GLU A 110 2.61 11.75 -9.03
CA GLU A 110 1.62 12.45 -9.84
C GLU A 110 0.20 12.18 -9.30
N PRO A 111 -0.68 13.19 -9.30
CA PRO A 111 -2.08 12.97 -8.97
C PRO A 111 -2.70 11.98 -9.96
N ALA A 112 -3.21 10.87 -9.46
CA ALA A 112 -3.93 9.91 -10.30
C ALA A 112 -5.41 10.27 -10.35
N PRO A 113 -6.09 10.05 -11.49
CA PRO A 113 -7.55 10.17 -11.55
C PRO A 113 -8.18 9.24 -10.50
N ARG A 114 -9.27 9.69 -9.90
CA ARG A 114 -10.03 8.89 -8.93
C ARG A 114 -11.46 8.72 -9.45
N PRO A 115 -11.67 7.82 -10.42
CA PRO A 115 -13.01 7.61 -10.96
C PRO A 115 -13.94 7.05 -9.88
N THR A 116 -15.19 7.49 -9.95
CA THR A 116 -16.23 7.05 -9.02
C THR A 116 -16.79 5.69 -9.41
N PHE A 117 -16.70 5.34 -10.68
CA PHE A 117 -17.27 4.12 -11.24
C PHE A 117 -16.25 3.36 -12.09
N CYS A 118 -16.35 2.04 -12.10
CA CYS A 118 -15.46 1.20 -12.90
C CYS A 118 -15.83 1.19 -14.39
N SER A 119 -17.05 1.59 -14.75
CA SER A 119 -17.56 1.58 -16.13
C SER A 119 -18.72 2.55 -16.27
N GLU A 120 -19.06 2.89 -17.53
CA GLU A 120 -20.24 3.68 -17.85
C GLU A 120 -21.52 2.96 -17.44
N ALA A 121 -21.55 1.65 -17.52
CA ALA A 121 -22.72 0.85 -17.11
C ALA A 121 -23.01 1.03 -15.61
N CYS A 122 -21.97 1.03 -14.76
CA CYS A 122 -22.14 1.24 -13.34
C CYS A 122 -22.57 2.68 -13.02
N GLU A 123 -22.02 3.65 -13.73
CA GLU A 123 -22.44 5.06 -13.59
C GLU A 123 -23.91 5.24 -13.95
N GLU A 124 -24.34 4.65 -15.06
CA GLU A 124 -25.74 4.71 -15.50
C GLU A 124 -26.68 4.02 -14.52
N ALA A 125 -26.28 2.86 -13.98
CA ALA A 125 -27.10 2.13 -13.01
C ALA A 125 -27.32 2.96 -11.73
N THR A 126 -26.26 3.60 -11.22
CA THR A 126 -26.38 4.47 -10.04
C THR A 126 -27.24 5.70 -10.33
N ARG A 127 -27.04 6.33 -11.47
CA ARG A 127 -27.84 7.50 -11.86
C ARG A 127 -29.31 7.13 -11.94
N ARG A 128 -29.64 5.98 -12.56
CA ARG A 128 -31.01 5.51 -12.64
C ARG A 128 -31.63 5.26 -11.28
N TYR A 129 -30.87 4.64 -10.38
CA TYR A 129 -31.31 4.42 -9.01
C TYR A 129 -31.61 5.74 -8.27
N LEU A 130 -30.74 6.74 -8.44
CA LEU A 130 -30.94 8.04 -7.79
C LEU A 130 -32.16 8.79 -8.34
N GLU A 131 -32.48 8.58 -9.61
CA GLU A 131 -33.65 9.21 -10.25
C GLU A 131 -34.96 8.50 -9.94
N THR A 132 -34.95 7.18 -9.86
CA THR A 132 -36.17 6.36 -9.77
C THR A 132 -36.36 5.66 -8.43
N GLY A 133 -35.30 5.52 -7.63
CA GLY A 133 -35.32 4.72 -6.41
C GLY A 133 -35.34 3.20 -6.64
N GLU A 134 -35.13 2.75 -7.87
CA GLU A 134 -35.16 1.34 -8.23
C GLU A 134 -33.74 0.83 -8.50
N LEU A 135 -33.43 -0.34 -7.95
CA LEU A 135 -32.16 -1.02 -8.18
C LEU A 135 -32.15 -1.78 -9.50
#